data_b22ce87764bdd4551007229c9ad77cc8
#
_entry.id   b22ce87764bdd4551007229c9ad77cc8
#
_cell.length_a   1.000
_cell.length_b   1.000
_cell.length_c   1.000
_cell.angle_alpha   90.00
_cell.angle_beta   90.00
_cell.angle_gamma   90.00
#
_symmetry.space_group_name_H-M   'P 1'
#
loop_
_entity.id
_entity.type
_entity.pdbx_description
1 polymer ?
#
loop_
_entity_poly.entity_id
_entity_poly.type
_entity_poly.pdbx_seq_one_letter_code
_entity_poly.pdbx_strand_id
1 'polypeptide(L)'
;MEQWGIAAASITTYLAQSSVMLNGTNDLQKIGEQRWLAHYPDGNQGWAEWRRTGFPNLTAAPGAGKQIPRRMSYGPNDPLYNPTNWDAAATRYTVGGVKDSQDARIWWDKP
;
A
#
# COMPACT_ATOMS: atom_id res chain seq x y z
N MET A 1 -17.34 -9.75 -10.90
CA MET A 1 -17.23 -10.06 -12.35
C MET A 1 -18.59 -10.24 -13.01
N GLU A 2 -19.52 -11.00 -12.43
CA GLU A 2 -20.87 -11.18 -12.99
C GLU A 2 -21.60 -9.86 -13.23
N GLN A 3 -21.57 -8.93 -12.28
CA GLN A 3 -22.17 -7.60 -12.44
C GLN A 3 -21.61 -6.77 -13.59
N TRP A 4 -20.46 -7.17 -14.14
CA TRP A 4 -19.83 -6.52 -15.31
C TRP A 4 -20.13 -7.27 -16.62
N GLY A 5 -21.05 -8.23 -16.58
CA GLY A 5 -21.47 -9.01 -17.76
C GLY A 5 -20.40 -9.98 -18.28
N ILE A 6 -19.43 -10.35 -17.46
CA ILE A 6 -18.39 -11.32 -17.85
C ILE A 6 -19.00 -12.72 -17.88
N ALA A 7 -18.76 -13.46 -18.95
CA ALA A 7 -19.27 -14.82 -19.11
C ALA A 7 -18.78 -15.75 -18.01
N ALA A 8 -19.66 -16.61 -17.47
CA ALA A 8 -19.34 -17.53 -16.37
C ALA A 8 -18.13 -18.42 -16.66
N ALA A 9 -18.00 -18.90 -17.90
CA ALA A 9 -16.84 -19.71 -18.30
C ALA A 9 -15.51 -18.95 -18.16
N SER A 10 -15.48 -17.66 -18.51
CA SER A 10 -14.28 -16.81 -18.35
C SER A 10 -13.95 -16.57 -16.88
N ILE A 11 -14.96 -16.42 -16.03
CA ILE A 11 -14.79 -16.29 -14.58
C ILE A 11 -14.18 -17.57 -14.01
N THR A 12 -14.73 -18.72 -14.38
CA THR A 12 -14.21 -20.03 -13.92
C THR A 12 -12.76 -20.23 -14.35
N THR A 13 -12.44 -19.93 -15.61
CA THR A 13 -11.07 -20.02 -16.14
C THR A 13 -10.12 -19.12 -15.37
N TYR A 14 -10.52 -17.88 -15.07
CA TYR A 14 -9.70 -16.94 -14.30
C TYR A 14 -9.44 -17.45 -12.87
N LEU A 15 -10.47 -17.92 -12.18
CA LEU A 15 -10.37 -18.41 -10.81
C LEU A 15 -9.55 -19.71 -10.69
N ALA A 16 -9.45 -20.48 -11.77
CA ALA A 16 -8.64 -21.71 -11.82
C ALA A 16 -7.15 -21.47 -12.07
N GLN A 17 -6.74 -20.22 -12.37
CA GLN A 17 -5.33 -19.90 -12.58
C GLN A 17 -4.52 -20.10 -11.28
N SER A 18 -3.32 -20.64 -11.39
CA SER A 18 -2.44 -20.89 -10.24
C SER A 18 -2.07 -19.63 -9.44
N SER A 19 -2.05 -18.48 -10.11
CA SER A 19 -1.83 -17.16 -9.50
C SER A 19 -3.03 -16.62 -8.71
N VAL A 20 -4.22 -17.19 -8.90
CA VAL A 20 -5.47 -16.72 -8.29
C VAL A 20 -6.04 -17.77 -7.32
N MET A 21 -6.00 -19.04 -7.71
CA MET A 21 -6.58 -20.14 -6.94
C MET A 21 -5.91 -20.27 -5.58
N LEU A 22 -6.71 -20.24 -4.51
CA LEU A 22 -6.24 -20.48 -3.15
C LEU A 22 -5.99 -21.97 -2.94
N ASN A 23 -4.85 -22.32 -2.39
CA ASN A 23 -4.42 -23.72 -2.21
C ASN A 23 -3.62 -23.95 -0.92
N GLY A 24 -3.66 -23.00 0.02
CA GLY A 24 -2.89 -23.03 1.25
C GLY A 24 -1.45 -22.53 1.12
N THR A 25 -1.00 -22.19 -0.10
CA THR A 25 0.36 -21.69 -0.34
C THR A 25 0.29 -20.26 -0.88
N ASN A 26 0.89 -19.33 -0.17
CA ASN A 26 0.90 -17.90 -0.54
C ASN A 26 -0.51 -17.28 -0.71
N ASP A 27 -1.51 -17.80 -0.04
CA ASP A 27 -2.89 -17.34 -0.18
C ASP A 27 -3.06 -15.87 0.22
N LEU A 28 -2.37 -15.43 1.28
CA LEU A 28 -2.40 -14.02 1.68
C LEU A 28 -1.84 -13.09 0.60
N GLN A 29 -0.77 -13.51 -0.07
CA GLN A 29 -0.24 -12.78 -1.22
C GLN A 29 -1.26 -12.69 -2.34
N LYS A 30 -1.84 -13.83 -2.74
CA LYS A 30 -2.85 -13.88 -3.81
C LYS A 30 -4.06 -13.01 -3.49
N ILE A 31 -4.55 -13.06 -2.26
CA ILE A 31 -5.66 -12.22 -1.80
C ILE A 31 -5.26 -10.73 -1.85
N GLY A 32 -4.08 -10.37 -1.36
CA GLY A 32 -3.59 -8.99 -1.37
C GLY A 32 -3.46 -8.44 -2.79
N GLU A 33 -2.90 -9.21 -3.71
CA GLU A 33 -2.78 -8.85 -5.13
C GLU A 33 -4.14 -8.65 -5.80
N GLN A 34 -5.09 -9.57 -5.57
CA GLN A 34 -6.44 -9.45 -6.13
C GLN A 34 -7.21 -8.26 -5.56
N ARG A 35 -7.06 -7.99 -4.27
CA ARG A 35 -7.67 -6.81 -3.64
C ARG A 35 -7.07 -5.52 -4.18
N TRP A 36 -5.75 -5.47 -4.35
CA TRP A 36 -5.08 -4.31 -4.94
C TRP A 36 -5.60 -4.03 -6.35
N LEU A 37 -5.75 -5.05 -7.19
CA LEU A 37 -6.34 -4.94 -8.51
C LEU A 37 -7.80 -4.47 -8.47
N ALA A 38 -8.58 -4.99 -7.51
CA ALA A 38 -9.99 -4.63 -7.36
C ALA A 38 -10.20 -3.16 -6.96
N HIS A 39 -9.19 -2.52 -6.35
CA HIS A 39 -9.22 -1.10 -6.02
C HIS A 39 -8.91 -0.16 -7.20
N TYR A 40 -8.65 -0.68 -8.39
CA TYR A 40 -8.52 0.16 -9.57
C TYR A 40 -9.89 0.78 -9.96
N PRO A 41 -10.01 2.10 -10.19
CA PRO A 41 -8.96 3.13 -10.23
C PRO A 41 -8.75 3.91 -8.91
N ASP A 42 -9.23 3.43 -7.77
CA ASP A 42 -9.07 4.11 -6.47
C ASP A 42 -7.65 3.90 -5.92
N GLY A 43 -6.75 4.79 -6.30
CA GLY A 43 -5.34 4.73 -5.89
C GLY A 43 -5.12 4.86 -4.38
N ASN A 44 -6.00 5.56 -3.67
CA ASN A 44 -5.89 5.70 -2.20
C ASN A 44 -6.16 4.38 -1.50
N GLN A 45 -7.19 3.66 -1.93
CA GLN A 45 -7.51 2.32 -1.41
C GLN A 45 -6.42 1.31 -1.80
N GLY A 46 -5.96 1.34 -3.04
CA GLY A 46 -4.85 0.49 -3.50
C GLY A 46 -3.57 0.71 -2.68
N TRP A 47 -3.23 1.97 -2.40
CA TRP A 47 -2.08 2.32 -1.57
C TRP A 47 -2.26 1.89 -0.11
N ALA A 48 -3.46 2.02 0.46
CA ALA A 48 -3.76 1.55 1.81
C ALA A 48 -3.65 0.03 1.90
N GLU A 49 -4.20 -0.70 0.94
CA GLU A 49 -4.12 -2.17 0.89
C GLU A 49 -2.68 -2.66 0.75
N TRP A 50 -1.89 -2.04 -0.13
CA TRP A 50 -0.46 -2.36 -0.27
C TRP A 50 0.31 -2.15 1.04
N ARG A 51 0.09 -1.05 1.74
CA ARG A 51 0.75 -0.80 3.03
C ARG A 51 0.36 -1.82 4.10
N ARG A 52 -0.90 -2.26 4.09
CA ARG A 52 -1.44 -3.22 5.04
C ARG A 52 -0.91 -4.63 4.81
N THR A 53 -0.83 -5.06 3.55
CA THR A 53 -0.53 -6.44 3.18
C THR A 53 0.91 -6.66 2.73
N GLY A 54 1.58 -5.63 2.23
CA GLY A 54 2.86 -5.74 1.53
C GLY A 54 2.73 -6.23 0.08
N PHE A 55 1.51 -6.49 -0.40
CA PHE A 55 1.28 -7.04 -1.74
C PHE A 55 0.43 -6.09 -2.62
N PRO A 56 0.69 -6.08 -3.93
CA PRO A 56 1.76 -6.77 -4.65
C PRO A 56 3.17 -6.27 -4.28
N ASN A 57 4.21 -7.01 -4.66
CA ASN A 57 5.59 -6.57 -4.47
C ASN A 57 5.92 -5.45 -5.46
N LEU A 58 5.63 -4.22 -5.06
CA LEU A 58 5.83 -3.03 -5.88
C LEU A 58 7.26 -2.51 -5.75
N THR A 59 7.81 -2.04 -6.86
CA THR A 59 9.05 -1.28 -6.90
C THR A 59 8.77 0.19 -7.16
N ALA A 60 9.62 1.06 -6.63
CA ALA A 60 9.51 2.50 -6.93
C ALA A 60 9.66 2.75 -8.43
N ALA A 61 9.01 3.80 -8.92
CA ALA A 61 9.12 4.18 -10.32
C ALA A 61 10.58 4.46 -10.71
N PRO A 62 11.00 4.12 -11.94
CA PRO A 62 12.32 4.45 -12.43
C PRO A 62 12.60 5.96 -12.28
N GLY A 63 13.74 6.30 -11.70
CA GLY A 63 14.13 7.69 -11.47
C GLY A 63 13.52 8.36 -10.22
N ALA A 64 12.67 7.68 -9.46
CA ALA A 64 12.10 8.23 -8.22
C ALA A 64 13.17 8.52 -7.15
N GLY A 65 14.30 7.81 -7.19
CA GLY A 65 15.42 7.98 -6.24
C GLY A 65 15.09 7.66 -4.78
N LYS A 66 13.86 7.22 -4.51
CA LYS A 66 13.34 6.90 -3.17
C LYS A 66 12.42 5.69 -3.22
N GLN A 67 12.16 5.12 -2.04
CA GLN A 67 11.14 4.09 -1.85
C GLN A 67 9.73 4.64 -2.12
N ILE A 68 8.77 3.74 -2.34
CA ILE A 68 7.35 4.11 -2.38
C ILE A 68 6.96 4.62 -0.99
N PRO A 69 6.43 5.85 -0.85
CA PRO A 69 6.11 6.42 0.45
C PRO A 69 5.06 5.59 1.20
N ARG A 70 5.27 5.40 2.49
CA ARG A 70 4.34 4.67 3.36
C ARG A 70 3.42 5.59 4.15
N ARG A 71 3.73 6.87 4.19
CA ARG A 71 2.90 7.92 4.81
C ARG A 71 3.09 9.25 4.09
N MET A 72 2.17 10.15 4.31
CA MET A 72 2.34 11.56 3.97
C MET A 72 3.14 12.26 5.07
N SER A 73 4.01 13.20 4.71
CA SER A 73 4.64 14.12 5.65
C SER A 73 3.61 15.06 6.27
N TYR A 74 3.94 15.65 7.40
CA TYR A 74 3.17 16.76 7.96
C TYR A 74 3.22 17.97 7.01
N GLY A 75 2.34 18.94 7.22
CA GLY A 75 2.29 20.13 6.41
C GLY A 75 3.59 20.93 6.48
N PRO A 76 4.03 21.57 5.38
CA PRO A 76 5.33 22.28 5.33
C PRO A 76 5.41 23.45 6.32
N ASN A 77 4.27 23.98 6.74
CA ASN A 77 4.21 25.09 7.68
C ASN A 77 4.05 24.66 9.16
N ASP A 78 3.82 23.37 9.42
CA ASP A 78 3.62 22.88 10.79
C ASP A 78 4.83 23.14 11.71
N PRO A 79 6.09 22.96 11.24
CA PRO A 79 7.26 23.32 12.05
C PRO A 79 7.33 24.80 12.42
N LEU A 80 6.76 25.67 11.59
CA LEU A 80 6.77 27.12 11.81
C LEU A 80 5.72 27.56 12.83
N TYR A 81 4.49 27.02 12.71
CA TYR A 81 3.37 27.46 13.54
C TYR A 81 3.20 26.68 14.83
N ASN A 82 3.71 25.44 14.90
CA ASN A 82 3.59 24.58 16.06
C ASN A 82 4.84 23.70 16.26
N PRO A 83 6.02 24.32 16.45
CA PRO A 83 7.32 23.62 16.42
C PRO A 83 7.42 22.53 17.47
N THR A 84 6.96 22.76 18.71
CA THR A 84 7.08 21.79 19.82
C THR A 84 6.29 20.53 19.56
N ASN A 85 5.02 20.65 19.19
CA ASN A 85 4.17 19.49 18.93
C ASN A 85 4.56 18.81 17.61
N TRP A 86 4.95 19.59 16.60
CA TRP A 86 5.48 19.02 15.36
C TRP A 86 6.73 18.18 15.64
N ASP A 87 7.69 18.69 16.41
CA ASP A 87 8.92 17.96 16.71
C ASP A 87 8.66 16.65 17.46
N ALA A 88 7.77 16.69 18.43
CA ALA A 88 7.34 15.51 19.16
C ALA A 88 6.66 14.45 18.27
N ALA A 89 5.81 14.90 17.35
CA ALA A 89 5.11 14.03 16.41
C ALA A 89 6.06 13.51 15.32
N ALA A 90 6.86 14.35 14.71
CA ALA A 90 7.80 14.02 13.64
C ALA A 90 8.90 13.06 14.09
N THR A 91 9.34 13.18 15.34
CA THR A 91 10.35 12.29 15.94
C THR A 91 9.87 10.83 15.97
N ARG A 92 8.57 10.58 16.14
CA ARG A 92 8.00 9.21 16.12
C ARG A 92 8.17 8.53 14.76
N TYR A 93 8.30 9.32 13.70
CA TYR A 93 8.43 8.87 12.32
C TYR A 93 9.82 9.13 11.75
N THR A 94 10.85 8.92 12.57
CA THR A 94 12.26 9.05 12.16
C THR A 94 12.73 7.75 11.52
N VAL A 95 13.22 7.82 10.28
CA VAL A 95 13.86 6.70 9.58
C VAL A 95 15.17 7.18 8.97
N GLY A 96 16.26 6.44 9.19
CA GLY A 96 17.59 6.81 8.68
C GLY A 96 18.07 8.20 9.14
N GLY A 97 17.68 8.65 10.34
CA GLY A 97 18.00 9.97 10.86
C GLY A 97 17.15 11.12 10.32
N VAL A 98 16.22 10.85 9.41
CA VAL A 98 15.30 11.85 8.85
C VAL A 98 14.01 11.86 9.66
N LYS A 99 13.71 12.97 10.34
CA LYS A 99 12.41 13.19 11.02
C LYS A 99 11.30 13.35 9.98
N ASP A 100 10.09 13.00 10.37
CA ASP A 100 8.89 13.06 9.51
C ASP A 100 9.08 12.30 8.18
N SER A 101 9.82 11.20 8.23
CA SER A 101 10.13 10.40 7.05
C SER A 101 8.88 9.79 6.44
N GLN A 102 8.77 9.88 5.11
CA GLN A 102 7.72 9.20 4.35
C GLN A 102 7.90 7.67 4.32
N ASP A 103 9.10 7.18 4.65
CA ASP A 103 9.40 5.74 4.72
C ASP A 103 8.97 5.12 6.05
N ALA A 104 8.62 5.97 7.04
CA ALA A 104 8.17 5.51 8.34
C ALA A 104 6.80 4.82 8.25
N ARG A 105 6.63 3.76 9.03
CA ARG A 105 5.36 3.03 9.12
C ARG A 105 4.44 3.68 10.14
N ILE A 106 3.16 3.66 9.85
CA ILE A 106 2.12 4.04 10.81
C ILE A 106 1.63 2.80 11.57
N TRP A 107 0.84 2.99 12.63
CA TRP A 107 0.49 1.94 13.58
C TRP A 107 -0.18 0.68 12.98
N TRP A 108 -0.89 0.81 11.87
CA TRP A 108 -1.55 -0.31 11.19
C TRP A 108 -0.79 -0.82 9.94
N ASP A 109 0.26 -0.12 9.53
CA ASP A 109 1.14 -0.52 8.43
C ASP A 109 2.12 -1.59 8.95
N LYS A 110 1.69 -2.82 8.94
CA LYS A 110 2.49 -3.97 9.38
C LYS A 110 3.08 -4.71 8.18
N PRO A 111 4.29 -5.28 8.33
CA PRO A 111 4.87 -6.13 7.30
C PRO A 111 4.09 -7.42 7.15
#